data_b75601550ec168d337e7c867b12e64ed
#
_entry.id   b75601550ec168d337e7c867b12e64ed
#
_cell.length_a   1.000
_cell.length_b   1.000
_cell.length_c   1.000
_cell.angle_alpha   90.00
_cell.angle_beta   90.00
_cell.angle_gamma   90.00
#
_symmetry.space_group_name_H-M   'P 1'
#
loop_
_entity.id
_entity.type
_entity.pdbx_description
1 polymer ?
#
loop_
_entity_poly.entity_id
_entity_poly.type
_entity_poly.pdbx_seq_one_letter_code
_entity_poly.pdbx_strand_id
1 'polypeptide(L)'
;MRICNLLNRNRIKHWITQIFALALLVAATSAQDGQPPVAAPVRPPLPPLPAPMALPKPGPTNDAPYVPQPILPGGVVVPLYPPGSPLLKMERIREAEQYNMSQAVPGRISSIVNIHNPSIEVHTVDGGLNTGAAIILAAGGGHNTLNVGGESADFVPFFYNYGVNTIILRNRLRRDGYSPKIDAVNDALQAIRLVRAYAREWRIDPNKIGIMGFSAGAELSSPAAILFDEFDRTNSAPADPLSGVSSRPDFVGIIYPGPTPFVRGASPPIPRNAPPAFITCAGAGDRVHAIWANEYFAAMLQAGIPNVEMHIYGNGRHPGDTLSDGSRMTSGLTDRNAIPFGTWQYRFIDWFRDLGFLQKPGIETKASKEITAFLSQPPPGSGRGGGGNRGATNSQANPVGAAPKAATPANP
;
A
#
# COMPACT_ATOMS: atom_id res chain seq x y z
N MET A 1 49.82 25.65 52.82
CA MET A 1 50.84 26.23 51.92
C MET A 1 50.10 26.81 50.72
N ARG A 2 50.20 28.13 50.63
CA ARG A 2 49.63 29.02 49.62
C ARG A 2 50.25 28.77 48.24
N ILE A 3 49.51 29.16 47.19
CA ILE A 3 49.87 29.64 45.85
C ILE A 3 48.92 28.95 44.86
N CYS A 4 48.17 29.52 43.97
CA CYS A 4 48.11 30.87 43.43
C CYS A 4 46.78 31.02 42.65
N ASN A 5 46.00 32.03 43.00
CA ASN A 5 45.03 32.65 42.13
C ASN A 5 45.76 33.60 41.23
N LEU A 6 45.62 33.51 39.93
CA LEU A 6 45.76 34.60 38.92
C LEU A 6 45.79 34.00 37.51
N LEU A 7 44.66 33.74 36.92
CA LEU A 7 44.56 33.61 35.45
C LEU A 7 43.25 34.23 34.97
N ASN A 8 43.39 35.46 34.65
CA ASN A 8 43.05 36.02 33.33
C ASN A 8 41.58 36.32 33.07
N ARG A 9 41.08 37.34 33.78
CA ARG A 9 39.79 38.02 33.50
C ARG A 9 39.72 38.67 32.09
N ASN A 10 40.84 38.82 31.40
CA ASN A 10 40.90 39.50 30.10
C ASN A 10 40.66 38.59 28.89
N ARG A 11 40.81 37.27 29.04
CA ARG A 11 40.49 36.35 27.92
C ARG A 11 38.98 36.08 27.77
N ILE A 12 38.20 36.16 28.85
CA ILE A 12 36.76 35.95 28.81
C ILE A 12 36.06 37.12 28.13
N LYS A 13 36.52 38.34 28.29
CA LYS A 13 35.92 39.51 27.63
C LYS A 13 36.12 39.52 26.11
N HIS A 14 37.21 38.99 25.60
CA HIS A 14 37.45 38.91 24.14
C HIS A 14 36.59 37.85 23.45
N TRP A 15 36.30 36.75 24.11
CA TRP A 15 35.40 35.71 23.57
C TRP A 15 33.94 36.14 23.51
N ILE A 16 33.47 36.87 24.49
CA ILE A 16 32.08 37.37 24.52
C ILE A 16 31.86 38.42 23.42
N THR A 17 32.87 39.28 23.16
CA THR A 17 32.77 40.30 22.10
C THR A 17 32.82 39.69 20.68
N GLN A 18 33.53 38.58 20.48
CA GLN A 18 33.57 37.89 19.18
C GLN A 18 32.29 37.09 18.91
N ILE A 19 31.64 36.52 19.95
CA ILE A 19 30.36 35.81 19.79
C ILE A 19 29.22 36.79 19.47
N PHE A 20 29.22 37.99 20.05
CA PHE A 20 28.20 39.00 19.71
C PHE A 20 28.43 39.61 18.33
N ALA A 21 29.67 39.75 17.85
CA ALA A 21 29.95 40.24 16.51
C ALA A 21 29.58 39.22 15.43
N LEU A 22 29.73 37.89 15.71
CA LEU A 22 29.32 36.84 14.79
C LEU A 22 27.79 36.64 14.75
N ALA A 23 27.09 36.84 15.86
CA ALA A 23 25.64 36.79 15.92
C ALA A 23 24.97 37.97 15.21
N LEU A 24 25.60 39.14 15.19
CA LEU A 24 25.11 40.32 14.44
C LEU A 24 25.41 40.21 12.93
N LEU A 25 26.44 39.49 12.51
CA LEU A 25 26.71 39.28 11.08
C LEU A 25 25.79 38.23 10.44
N VAL A 26 25.32 37.24 11.21
CA VAL A 26 24.32 36.25 10.73
C VAL A 26 22.91 36.82 10.68
N ALA A 27 22.60 37.84 11.49
CA ALA A 27 21.31 38.52 11.45
C ALA A 27 21.18 39.55 10.31
N ALA A 28 22.26 39.93 9.66
CA ALA A 28 22.25 40.94 8.59
C ALA A 28 22.19 40.37 7.17
N THR A 29 22.24 39.02 6.99
CA THR A 29 22.17 38.39 5.67
C THR A 29 20.83 37.69 5.37
N SER A 30 19.83 37.81 6.24
CA SER A 30 18.49 37.28 6.04
C SER A 30 17.41 38.33 5.80
N ALA A 31 17.81 39.56 5.41
CA ALA A 31 16.86 40.60 5.01
C ALA A 31 16.97 40.81 3.49
N GLN A 32 16.64 39.78 2.71
CA GLN A 32 16.29 39.94 1.30
C GLN A 32 15.07 39.11 1.00
N ASP A 33 14.10 39.81 0.38
CA ASP A 33 12.83 39.41 -0.15
C ASP A 33 11.64 39.34 0.85
N GLY A 34 11.17 40.56 1.16
CA GLY A 34 9.83 40.79 1.73
C GLY A 34 8.69 40.54 0.73
N GLN A 35 8.65 39.36 0.10
CA GLN A 35 7.37 38.89 -0.42
C GLN A 35 6.61 38.21 0.74
N PRO A 36 5.38 38.65 1.00
CA PRO A 36 4.54 37.92 1.94
C PRO A 36 4.46 36.45 1.48
N PRO A 37 4.50 35.47 2.41
CA PRO A 37 4.38 34.08 2.02
C PRO A 37 3.13 33.94 1.16
N VAL A 38 3.33 33.43 -0.06
CA VAL A 38 2.20 33.11 -0.95
C VAL A 38 1.29 32.18 -0.17
N ALA A 39 0.08 32.65 0.16
CA ALA A 39 -0.87 31.82 0.86
C ALA A 39 -1.05 30.51 0.07
N ALA A 40 -0.87 29.38 0.75
CA ALA A 40 -1.11 28.09 0.12
C ALA A 40 -2.51 28.11 -0.51
N PRO A 41 -2.70 27.58 -1.72
CA PRO A 41 -3.99 27.58 -2.37
C PRO A 41 -5.02 26.94 -1.43
N VAL A 42 -6.09 27.67 -1.13
CA VAL A 42 -7.16 27.19 -0.27
C VAL A 42 -7.83 26.03 -1.00
N ARG A 43 -7.67 24.82 -0.45
CA ARG A 43 -8.34 23.64 -0.97
C ARG A 43 -9.85 23.77 -0.78
N PRO A 44 -10.67 23.40 -1.78
CA PRO A 44 -12.10 23.28 -1.57
C PRO A 44 -12.42 22.34 -0.39
N PRO A 45 -13.49 22.61 0.38
CA PRO A 45 -13.87 21.71 1.47
C PRO A 45 -14.23 20.34 0.91
N LEU A 46 -13.90 19.29 1.67
CA LEU A 46 -14.30 17.94 1.34
C LEU A 46 -15.84 17.81 1.39
N PRO A 47 -16.45 17.00 0.50
CA PRO A 47 -17.87 16.69 0.62
C PRO A 47 -18.19 16.05 1.97
N PRO A 48 -19.39 16.27 2.55
CA PRO A 48 -19.79 15.59 3.78
C PRO A 48 -19.84 14.06 3.55
N LEU A 49 -19.41 13.30 4.55
CA LEU A 49 -19.49 11.84 4.50
C LEU A 49 -20.95 11.38 4.58
N PRO A 50 -21.33 10.31 3.82
CA PRO A 50 -22.65 9.71 3.98
C PRO A 50 -22.78 9.05 5.36
N ALA A 51 -24.02 8.92 5.83
CA ALA A 51 -24.30 8.18 7.06
C ALA A 51 -24.04 6.67 6.84
N PRO A 52 -23.61 5.92 7.88
CA PRO A 52 -23.49 4.47 7.82
C PRO A 52 -24.81 3.81 7.43
N MET A 53 -24.77 2.86 6.51
CA MET A 53 -25.94 2.08 6.14
C MET A 53 -26.05 0.85 7.05
N ALA A 54 -27.14 0.75 7.81
CA ALA A 54 -27.34 -0.33 8.77
C ALA A 54 -27.71 -1.66 8.10
N LEU A 55 -28.43 -1.62 6.98
CA LEU A 55 -28.89 -2.79 6.26
C LEU A 55 -28.75 -2.58 4.75
N PRO A 56 -28.43 -3.64 3.98
CA PRO A 56 -28.46 -3.57 2.53
C PRO A 56 -29.87 -3.23 2.02
N LYS A 57 -29.96 -2.31 1.08
CA LYS A 57 -31.22 -2.03 0.37
C LYS A 57 -31.37 -3.02 -0.78
N PRO A 58 -32.52 -3.74 -0.89
CA PRO A 58 -32.72 -4.67 -1.99
C PRO A 58 -32.93 -3.93 -3.31
N GLY A 59 -32.34 -4.49 -4.38
CA GLY A 59 -32.62 -4.11 -5.76
C GLY A 59 -31.79 -2.92 -6.27
N PRO A 60 -31.72 -2.76 -7.61
CA PRO A 60 -31.08 -1.63 -8.24
C PRO A 60 -31.89 -0.35 -7.97
N THR A 61 -31.20 0.74 -7.70
CA THR A 61 -31.80 2.07 -7.66
C THR A 61 -31.62 2.71 -9.05
N ASN A 62 -32.64 3.46 -9.52
CA ASN A 62 -32.52 4.24 -10.75
C ASN A 62 -31.88 5.62 -10.51
N ASP A 63 -31.40 5.85 -9.29
CA ASP A 63 -30.78 7.09 -8.92
C ASP A 63 -29.35 7.19 -9.47
N ALA A 64 -28.98 8.33 -9.94
CA ALA A 64 -27.66 8.57 -10.50
C ALA A 64 -26.85 9.54 -9.62
N PRO A 65 -25.59 9.22 -9.37
CA PRO A 65 -24.90 7.95 -9.67
C PRO A 65 -25.42 6.79 -8.80
N TYR A 66 -25.29 5.58 -9.29
CA TYR A 66 -25.65 4.37 -8.51
C TYR A 66 -24.89 4.34 -7.19
N VAL A 67 -25.60 4.13 -6.09
CA VAL A 67 -25.06 3.98 -4.74
C VAL A 67 -25.02 2.49 -4.40
N PRO A 68 -23.83 1.88 -4.26
CA PRO A 68 -23.72 0.45 -3.99
C PRO A 68 -24.22 0.09 -2.59
N GLN A 69 -24.70 -1.14 -2.45
CA GLN A 69 -25.06 -1.69 -1.14
C GLN A 69 -23.82 -1.96 -0.30
N PRO A 70 -23.86 -1.81 1.04
CA PRO A 70 -22.76 -2.22 1.90
C PRO A 70 -22.56 -3.74 1.81
N ILE A 71 -21.30 -4.17 1.83
CA ILE A 71 -20.91 -5.59 1.88
C ILE A 71 -21.17 -6.14 3.28
N LEU A 72 -20.84 -5.33 4.27
CA LEU A 72 -21.11 -5.65 5.68
C LEU A 72 -21.95 -4.55 6.35
N PRO A 73 -22.82 -4.90 7.29
CA PRO A 73 -23.60 -3.92 8.06
C PRO A 73 -22.68 -2.90 8.77
N GLY A 74 -23.13 -1.67 8.83
CA GLY A 74 -22.40 -0.58 9.50
C GLY A 74 -21.28 0.07 8.67
N GLY A 75 -21.00 -0.44 7.47
CA GLY A 75 -20.02 0.17 6.56
C GLY A 75 -20.49 1.52 6.02
N VAL A 76 -19.55 2.46 5.89
CA VAL A 76 -19.76 3.75 5.23
C VAL A 76 -19.28 3.65 3.80
N VAL A 77 -20.21 3.71 2.84
CA VAL A 77 -19.88 3.60 1.40
C VAL A 77 -19.66 4.99 0.82
N VAL A 78 -18.47 5.21 0.22
CA VAL A 78 -18.08 6.50 -0.34
C VAL A 78 -17.57 6.29 -1.78
N PRO A 79 -18.18 6.95 -2.79
CA PRO A 79 -17.64 6.93 -4.15
C PRO A 79 -16.23 7.52 -4.21
N LEU A 80 -15.37 6.95 -5.07
CA LEU A 80 -14.00 7.42 -5.23
C LEU A 80 -13.89 8.75 -5.93
N TYR A 81 -14.79 9.01 -6.84
CA TYR A 81 -14.77 10.20 -7.69
C TYR A 81 -16.08 10.99 -7.56
N PRO A 82 -16.01 12.32 -7.61
CA PRO A 82 -17.22 13.13 -7.66
C PRO A 82 -17.97 12.90 -8.98
N PRO A 83 -19.29 13.09 -9.01
CA PRO A 83 -20.06 13.09 -10.25
C PRO A 83 -19.47 14.09 -11.26
N GLY A 84 -19.36 13.67 -12.53
CA GLY A 84 -18.75 14.48 -13.59
C GLY A 84 -17.23 14.38 -13.69
N SER A 85 -16.58 13.56 -12.86
CA SER A 85 -15.15 13.28 -12.99
C SER A 85 -14.81 12.70 -14.37
N PRO A 86 -13.75 13.18 -15.05
CA PRO A 86 -13.32 12.66 -16.34
C PRO A 86 -12.82 11.21 -16.27
N LEU A 87 -12.59 10.70 -15.06
CA LEU A 87 -12.20 9.31 -14.83
C LEU A 87 -13.39 8.35 -14.81
N LEU A 88 -14.64 8.86 -14.84
CA LEU A 88 -15.87 8.06 -14.87
C LEU A 88 -16.46 8.01 -16.29
N LYS A 89 -17.03 6.87 -16.64
CA LYS A 89 -17.91 6.73 -17.81
C LYS A 89 -19.32 7.12 -17.40
N MET A 90 -19.66 8.40 -17.61
CA MET A 90 -20.89 9.00 -17.12
C MET A 90 -22.17 8.30 -17.61
N GLU A 91 -22.12 7.70 -18.80
CA GLU A 91 -23.20 6.89 -19.37
C GLU A 91 -23.47 5.60 -18.61
N ARG A 92 -22.47 5.13 -17.82
CA ARG A 92 -22.55 3.85 -17.10
C ARG A 92 -22.70 3.98 -15.58
N ILE A 93 -22.46 5.13 -14.98
CA ILE A 93 -22.51 5.28 -13.52
C ILE A 93 -23.89 5.03 -12.87
N ARG A 94 -24.92 4.88 -13.69
CA ARG A 94 -26.28 4.51 -13.25
C ARG A 94 -26.51 3.01 -13.22
N GLU A 95 -25.63 2.23 -13.85
CA GLU A 95 -25.76 0.79 -13.87
C GLU A 95 -25.51 0.21 -12.48
N ALA A 96 -26.43 -0.65 -12.02
CA ALA A 96 -26.32 -1.26 -10.72
C ALA A 96 -25.24 -2.35 -10.68
N GLU A 97 -24.49 -2.42 -9.59
CA GLU A 97 -23.64 -3.56 -9.29
C GLU A 97 -24.45 -4.85 -9.21
N GLN A 98 -23.84 -5.96 -9.57
CA GLN A 98 -24.43 -7.28 -9.48
C GLN A 98 -23.69 -8.09 -8.40
N TYR A 99 -24.44 -8.60 -7.44
CA TYR A 99 -23.92 -9.33 -6.30
C TYR A 99 -24.11 -10.83 -6.48
N ASN A 100 -23.01 -11.59 -6.39
CA ASN A 100 -23.06 -13.04 -6.27
C ASN A 100 -23.11 -13.40 -4.79
N MET A 101 -24.21 -14.02 -4.38
CA MET A 101 -24.43 -14.38 -2.98
C MET A 101 -23.75 -15.70 -2.64
N SER A 102 -23.29 -15.84 -1.40
CA SER A 102 -22.75 -17.10 -0.89
C SER A 102 -23.85 -18.16 -0.81
N GLN A 103 -23.55 -19.35 -1.33
CA GLN A 103 -24.43 -20.51 -1.16
C GLN A 103 -24.29 -21.12 0.25
N ALA A 104 -23.14 -20.96 0.88
CA ALA A 104 -22.86 -21.55 2.18
C ALA A 104 -23.31 -20.66 3.35
N VAL A 105 -23.37 -19.34 3.15
CA VAL A 105 -23.71 -18.36 4.20
C VAL A 105 -24.83 -17.45 3.69
N PRO A 106 -26.08 -17.66 4.15
CA PRO A 106 -27.22 -16.82 3.73
C PRO A 106 -26.97 -15.33 3.99
N GLY A 107 -27.33 -14.49 3.02
CA GLY A 107 -27.18 -13.03 3.12
C GLY A 107 -25.77 -12.47 2.91
N ARG A 108 -24.77 -13.34 2.75
CA ARG A 108 -23.39 -12.94 2.51
C ARG A 108 -23.12 -12.70 1.02
N ILE A 109 -22.54 -11.56 0.68
CA ILE A 109 -22.01 -11.28 -0.66
C ILE A 109 -20.66 -11.99 -0.80
N SER A 110 -20.53 -12.85 -1.82
CA SER A 110 -19.26 -13.52 -2.16
C SER A 110 -18.42 -12.68 -3.11
N SER A 111 -19.05 -12.15 -4.16
CA SER A 111 -18.34 -11.33 -5.14
C SER A 111 -19.25 -10.31 -5.81
N ILE A 112 -18.63 -9.33 -6.47
CA ILE A 112 -19.31 -8.20 -7.13
C ILE A 112 -18.80 -8.10 -8.57
N VAL A 113 -19.69 -7.74 -9.49
CA VAL A 113 -19.38 -7.37 -10.87
C VAL A 113 -20.21 -6.15 -11.30
N ASN A 114 -19.96 -5.63 -12.50
CA ASN A 114 -20.64 -4.46 -13.05
C ASN A 114 -20.40 -3.20 -12.22
N ILE A 115 -19.11 -2.93 -11.93
CA ILE A 115 -18.69 -1.79 -11.10
C ILE A 115 -18.33 -0.62 -12.02
N HIS A 116 -19.19 0.40 -12.07
CA HIS A 116 -19.03 1.61 -12.91
C HIS A 116 -18.89 2.89 -12.09
N ASN A 117 -19.33 2.86 -10.83
CA ASN A 117 -19.10 3.93 -9.85
C ASN A 117 -18.21 3.38 -8.73
N PRO A 118 -16.87 3.31 -8.94
CA PRO A 118 -15.96 2.70 -7.98
C PRO A 118 -16.04 3.43 -6.63
N SER A 119 -15.93 2.66 -5.56
CA SER A 119 -16.17 3.17 -4.20
C SER A 119 -15.30 2.46 -3.17
N ILE A 120 -15.28 3.01 -1.96
CA ILE A 120 -14.77 2.34 -0.77
C ILE A 120 -15.90 2.11 0.22
N GLU A 121 -15.78 1.06 1.01
CA GLU A 121 -16.61 0.81 2.17
C GLU A 121 -15.75 0.78 3.43
N VAL A 122 -15.98 1.70 4.35
CA VAL A 122 -15.15 1.97 5.51
C VAL A 122 -15.74 1.33 6.75
N HIS A 123 -14.93 0.53 7.44
CA HIS A 123 -15.22 -0.08 8.73
C HIS A 123 -14.20 0.41 9.75
N THR A 124 -14.63 1.26 10.66
CA THR A 124 -13.76 1.85 11.70
C THR A 124 -13.78 1.03 12.97
N VAL A 125 -12.66 1.07 13.70
CA VAL A 125 -12.53 0.46 15.02
C VAL A 125 -12.97 1.46 16.10
N ASP A 126 -13.62 0.94 17.14
CA ASP A 126 -14.07 1.75 18.26
C ASP A 126 -12.93 2.30 19.11
N GLY A 127 -13.17 3.48 19.69
CA GLY A 127 -12.23 4.40 20.32
C GLY A 127 -11.02 3.81 21.06
N GLY A 128 -11.22 2.93 22.04
CA GLY A 128 -10.12 2.46 22.89
C GLY A 128 -9.15 1.48 22.24
N LEU A 129 -9.60 0.75 21.24
CA LEU A 129 -8.80 -0.25 20.51
C LEU A 129 -8.11 0.34 19.28
N ASN A 130 -8.61 1.47 18.75
CA ASN A 130 -8.15 2.04 17.49
C ASN A 130 -6.67 2.45 17.53
N THR A 131 -5.84 1.85 16.69
CA THR A 131 -4.42 2.17 16.52
C THR A 131 -4.19 3.34 15.55
N GLY A 132 -5.25 3.78 14.85
CA GLY A 132 -5.17 4.70 13.73
C GLY A 132 -4.72 4.08 12.42
N ALA A 133 -4.22 2.84 12.42
CA ALA A 133 -3.85 2.18 11.19
C ALA A 133 -5.08 1.84 10.34
N ALA A 134 -4.95 1.92 9.01
CA ALA A 134 -6.00 1.59 8.06
C ALA A 134 -5.44 0.75 6.91
N ILE A 135 -6.16 -0.33 6.57
CA ILE A 135 -5.82 -1.22 5.46
C ILE A 135 -6.94 -1.17 4.42
N ILE A 136 -6.59 -0.75 3.20
CA ILE A 136 -7.47 -0.84 2.04
C ILE A 136 -7.32 -2.25 1.47
N LEU A 137 -8.40 -3.02 1.42
CA LEU A 137 -8.42 -4.38 0.91
C LEU A 137 -8.87 -4.39 -0.54
N ALA A 138 -7.96 -4.75 -1.44
CA ALA A 138 -8.20 -4.91 -2.87
C ALA A 138 -8.35 -6.42 -3.17
N ALA A 139 -9.58 -6.86 -3.34
CA ALA A 139 -9.88 -8.26 -3.61
C ALA A 139 -9.43 -8.70 -5.01
N GLY A 140 -9.17 -10.00 -5.17
CA GLY A 140 -8.88 -10.62 -6.45
C GLY A 140 -10.12 -11.07 -7.21
N GLY A 141 -9.94 -12.02 -8.13
CA GLY A 141 -10.96 -12.57 -9.01
C GLY A 141 -10.61 -12.44 -10.49
N GLY A 142 -9.31 -12.30 -10.82
CA GLY A 142 -8.79 -12.27 -12.20
C GLY A 142 -9.29 -11.09 -13.01
N HIS A 143 -9.73 -10.00 -12.37
CA HIS A 143 -10.39 -8.85 -12.99
C HIS A 143 -11.71 -9.21 -13.73
N ASN A 144 -12.26 -10.40 -13.49
CA ASN A 144 -13.54 -10.83 -14.01
C ASN A 144 -14.65 -10.74 -12.97
N THR A 145 -14.27 -10.72 -11.70
CA THR A 145 -15.15 -10.53 -10.55
C THR A 145 -14.31 -9.92 -9.43
N LEU A 146 -14.95 -9.40 -8.40
CA LEU A 146 -14.28 -8.88 -7.20
C LEU A 146 -14.68 -9.75 -6.01
N ASN A 147 -13.79 -10.61 -5.53
CA ASN A 147 -14.06 -11.63 -4.50
C ASN A 147 -14.11 -11.03 -3.08
N VAL A 148 -14.93 -10.02 -2.88
CA VAL A 148 -15.01 -9.25 -1.64
C VAL A 148 -15.36 -10.07 -0.40
N GLY A 149 -16.04 -11.21 -0.55
CA GLY A 149 -16.38 -12.06 0.58
C GLY A 149 -15.12 -12.60 1.29
N GLY A 150 -14.36 -13.42 0.57
CA GLY A 150 -13.18 -14.11 1.12
C GLY A 150 -11.94 -13.25 1.26
N GLU A 151 -11.79 -12.21 0.43
CA GLU A 151 -10.58 -11.41 0.33
C GLU A 151 -10.74 -9.98 0.88
N SER A 152 -11.92 -9.67 1.44
CA SER A 152 -12.15 -8.40 2.12
C SER A 152 -13.01 -8.57 3.36
N ALA A 153 -14.29 -8.95 3.22
CA ALA A 153 -15.24 -9.02 4.34
C ALA A 153 -14.78 -9.93 5.49
N ASP A 154 -14.16 -11.07 5.18
CA ASP A 154 -13.65 -11.99 6.20
C ASP A 154 -12.49 -11.40 7.01
N PHE A 155 -11.74 -10.46 6.43
CA PHE A 155 -10.62 -9.79 7.10
C PHE A 155 -11.05 -8.63 8.00
N VAL A 156 -12.25 -8.08 7.83
CA VAL A 156 -12.74 -6.97 8.67
C VAL A 156 -12.73 -7.33 10.16
N PRO A 157 -13.35 -8.42 10.63
CA PRO A 157 -13.31 -8.80 12.04
C PRO A 157 -11.90 -9.22 12.49
N PHE A 158 -11.09 -9.80 11.60
CA PHE A 158 -9.70 -10.15 11.93
C PHE A 158 -8.90 -8.90 12.29
N PHE A 159 -8.87 -7.90 11.41
CA PHE A 159 -8.12 -6.66 11.63
C PHE A 159 -8.72 -5.80 12.75
N TYR A 160 -10.05 -5.82 12.91
CA TYR A 160 -10.70 -5.14 14.04
C TYR A 160 -10.13 -5.57 15.39
N ASN A 161 -9.88 -6.87 15.59
CA ASN A 161 -9.30 -7.42 16.83
C ASN A 161 -7.88 -6.92 17.12
N TYR A 162 -7.18 -6.38 16.12
CA TYR A 162 -5.86 -5.73 16.27
C TYR A 162 -5.94 -4.20 16.27
N GLY A 163 -7.14 -3.64 16.30
CA GLY A 163 -7.33 -2.19 16.34
C GLY A 163 -7.09 -1.50 14.99
N VAL A 164 -7.18 -2.23 13.87
CA VAL A 164 -6.88 -1.73 12.53
C VAL A 164 -8.19 -1.48 11.77
N ASN A 165 -8.38 -0.26 11.28
CA ASN A 165 -9.51 0.12 10.45
C ASN A 165 -9.41 -0.56 9.08
N THR A 166 -10.54 -1.03 8.55
CA THR A 166 -10.56 -1.79 7.32
C THR A 166 -11.41 -1.08 6.27
N ILE A 167 -10.90 -0.99 5.06
CA ILE A 167 -11.57 -0.34 3.94
C ILE A 167 -11.67 -1.34 2.80
N ILE A 168 -12.88 -1.68 2.35
CA ILE A 168 -13.09 -2.57 1.21
C ILE A 168 -13.13 -1.73 -0.05
N LEU A 169 -12.23 -2.00 -0.99
CA LEU A 169 -12.17 -1.33 -2.29
C LEU A 169 -13.08 -2.03 -3.30
N ARG A 170 -13.96 -1.28 -3.94
CA ARG A 170 -14.72 -1.68 -5.12
C ARG A 170 -14.11 -1.00 -6.35
N ASN A 171 -13.08 -1.62 -6.90
CA ASN A 171 -12.43 -1.13 -8.11
C ASN A 171 -13.12 -1.64 -9.38
N ARG A 172 -12.92 -0.92 -10.47
CA ARG A 172 -13.42 -1.27 -11.81
C ARG A 172 -12.74 -2.51 -12.36
N LEU A 173 -13.47 -3.28 -13.18
CA LEU A 173 -13.05 -4.59 -13.66
C LEU A 173 -12.83 -4.64 -15.17
N ARG A 174 -11.89 -5.49 -15.62
CA ARG A 174 -11.65 -5.74 -17.04
C ARG A 174 -12.89 -6.29 -17.73
N ARG A 175 -13.64 -7.19 -17.10
CA ARG A 175 -14.88 -7.74 -17.67
C ARG A 175 -15.90 -6.65 -18.00
N ASP A 176 -15.88 -5.54 -17.26
CA ASP A 176 -16.82 -4.43 -17.39
C ASP A 176 -16.29 -3.35 -18.36
N GLY A 177 -15.18 -3.64 -19.07
CA GLY A 177 -14.58 -2.78 -20.09
C GLY A 177 -13.61 -1.74 -19.56
N TYR A 178 -12.94 -2.01 -18.44
CA TYR A 178 -11.92 -1.14 -17.87
C TYR A 178 -10.53 -1.76 -17.91
N SER A 179 -9.51 -0.93 -17.91
CA SER A 179 -8.11 -1.35 -17.85
C SER A 179 -7.67 -1.64 -16.42
N PRO A 180 -7.26 -2.87 -16.08
CA PRO A 180 -6.68 -3.14 -14.75
C PRO A 180 -5.45 -2.30 -14.45
N LYS A 181 -4.60 -2.06 -15.46
CA LYS A 181 -3.34 -1.32 -15.29
C LYS A 181 -3.51 0.19 -15.18
N ILE A 182 -4.65 0.73 -15.59
CA ILE A 182 -4.93 2.16 -15.57
C ILE A 182 -6.10 2.45 -14.64
N ASP A 183 -7.31 2.00 -15.01
CA ASP A 183 -8.53 2.34 -14.29
C ASP A 183 -8.53 1.78 -12.87
N ALA A 184 -8.22 0.48 -12.70
CA ALA A 184 -8.25 -0.13 -11.38
C ALA A 184 -7.07 0.31 -10.48
N VAL A 185 -5.89 0.56 -11.05
CA VAL A 185 -4.77 1.15 -10.31
C VAL A 185 -5.08 2.58 -9.88
N ASN A 186 -5.70 3.39 -10.75
CA ASN A 186 -6.16 4.73 -10.38
C ASN A 186 -7.21 4.69 -9.28
N ASP A 187 -8.12 3.71 -9.29
CA ASP A 187 -9.10 3.51 -8.21
C ASP A 187 -8.40 3.22 -6.87
N ALA A 188 -7.36 2.40 -6.88
CA ALA A 188 -6.58 2.08 -5.68
C ALA A 188 -5.84 3.32 -5.13
N LEU A 189 -5.18 4.10 -5.99
CA LEU A 189 -4.47 5.31 -5.61
C LEU A 189 -5.44 6.40 -5.11
N GLN A 190 -6.58 6.56 -5.78
CA GLN A 190 -7.63 7.48 -5.36
C GLN A 190 -8.24 7.08 -4.02
N ALA A 191 -8.40 5.77 -3.75
CA ALA A 191 -8.87 5.28 -2.47
C ALA A 191 -7.92 5.68 -1.33
N ILE A 192 -6.60 5.56 -1.52
CA ILE A 192 -5.61 6.00 -0.54
C ILE A 192 -5.71 7.51 -0.27
N ARG A 193 -5.84 8.34 -1.33
CA ARG A 193 -6.04 9.79 -1.18
C ARG A 193 -7.31 10.10 -0.40
N LEU A 194 -8.41 9.45 -0.75
CA LEU A 194 -9.70 9.66 -0.11
C LEU A 194 -9.65 9.30 1.38
N VAL A 195 -9.10 8.13 1.72
CA VAL A 195 -8.94 7.72 3.12
C VAL A 195 -8.05 8.70 3.89
N ARG A 196 -6.96 9.17 3.28
CA ARG A 196 -6.05 10.15 3.91
C ARG A 196 -6.71 11.51 4.10
N ALA A 197 -7.56 11.93 3.17
CA ALA A 197 -8.29 13.18 3.27
C ALA A 197 -9.31 13.18 4.41
N TYR A 198 -10.01 12.07 4.62
CA TYR A 198 -10.99 11.87 5.70
C TYR A 198 -10.41 11.19 6.95
N ALA A 199 -9.08 11.13 7.09
CA ALA A 199 -8.42 10.41 8.17
C ALA A 199 -8.89 10.88 9.55
N ARG A 200 -9.09 12.20 9.74
CA ARG A 200 -9.57 12.78 10.99
C ARG A 200 -10.98 12.31 11.35
N GLU A 201 -11.89 12.34 10.39
CA GLU A 201 -13.30 11.98 10.56
C GLU A 201 -13.45 10.50 10.93
N TRP A 202 -12.59 9.65 10.37
CA TRP A 202 -12.57 8.21 10.66
C TRP A 202 -11.62 7.81 11.77
N ARG A 203 -10.97 8.79 12.44
CA ARG A 203 -9.98 8.53 13.49
C ARG A 203 -8.84 7.63 13.02
N ILE A 204 -8.42 7.82 11.77
CA ILE A 204 -7.28 7.19 11.12
C ILE A 204 -6.07 8.12 11.25
N ASP A 205 -4.90 7.55 11.46
CA ASP A 205 -3.63 8.28 11.38
C ASP A 205 -3.24 8.41 9.90
N PRO A 206 -3.10 9.62 9.34
CA PRO A 206 -2.79 9.81 7.92
C PRO A 206 -1.43 9.24 7.49
N ASN A 207 -0.58 8.87 8.44
CA ASN A 207 0.73 8.25 8.21
C ASN A 207 0.72 6.72 8.43
N LYS A 208 -0.46 6.10 8.54
CA LYS A 208 -0.64 4.67 8.76
C LYS A 208 -1.69 4.07 7.82
N ILE A 209 -1.72 4.52 6.57
CA ILE A 209 -2.69 4.08 5.56
C ILE A 209 -1.96 3.24 4.51
N GLY A 210 -2.35 1.99 4.35
CA GLY A 210 -1.79 1.11 3.33
C GLY A 210 -2.85 0.36 2.55
N ILE A 211 -2.38 -0.39 1.55
CA ILE A 211 -3.22 -1.22 0.70
C ILE A 211 -2.70 -2.65 0.70
N MET A 212 -3.62 -3.61 0.84
CA MET A 212 -3.35 -5.04 0.73
C MET A 212 -4.17 -5.62 -0.40
N GLY A 213 -3.47 -6.18 -1.39
CA GLY A 213 -4.10 -6.79 -2.56
C GLY A 213 -3.95 -8.30 -2.57
N PHE A 214 -4.96 -8.98 -3.09
CA PHE A 214 -5.06 -10.43 -3.21
C PHE A 214 -5.15 -10.82 -4.68
N SER A 215 -4.28 -11.73 -5.19
CA SER A 215 -4.33 -12.19 -6.58
C SER A 215 -4.33 -11.01 -7.56
N ALA A 216 -5.38 -10.86 -8.36
CA ALA A 216 -5.58 -9.70 -9.23
C ALA A 216 -5.65 -8.36 -8.47
N GLY A 217 -6.07 -8.35 -7.19
CA GLY A 217 -6.00 -7.16 -6.33
C GLY A 217 -4.56 -6.76 -5.99
N ALA A 218 -3.64 -7.71 -5.97
CA ALA A 218 -2.22 -7.41 -5.79
C ALA A 218 -1.59 -6.77 -7.05
N GLU A 219 -2.22 -6.88 -8.22
CA GLU A 219 -1.90 -6.09 -9.41
C GLU A 219 -2.27 -4.60 -9.25
N LEU A 220 -2.97 -4.24 -8.17
CA LEU A 220 -3.27 -2.86 -7.79
C LEU A 220 -2.34 -2.38 -6.67
N SER A 221 -2.13 -3.19 -5.64
CA SER A 221 -1.27 -2.81 -4.49
C SER A 221 0.21 -2.73 -4.88
N SER A 222 0.70 -3.62 -5.75
CA SER A 222 2.10 -3.59 -6.18
C SER A 222 2.46 -2.35 -7.01
N PRO A 223 1.68 -1.89 -8.02
CA PRO A 223 1.98 -0.64 -8.71
C PRO A 223 1.66 0.59 -7.84
N ALA A 224 0.71 0.54 -6.91
CA ALA A 224 0.46 1.65 -6.00
C ALA A 224 1.71 2.03 -5.18
N ALA A 225 2.60 1.07 -4.90
CA ALA A 225 3.87 1.32 -4.22
C ALA A 225 4.88 2.14 -5.03
N ILE A 226 4.71 2.30 -6.35
CA ILE A 226 5.68 2.97 -7.24
C ILE A 226 5.08 4.05 -8.13
N LEU A 227 3.76 4.11 -8.31
CA LEU A 227 3.09 5.04 -9.23
C LEU A 227 2.42 6.23 -8.54
N PHE A 228 2.48 6.33 -7.22
CA PHE A 228 1.80 7.36 -6.44
C PHE A 228 2.24 8.78 -6.81
N ASP A 229 3.53 9.03 -7.02
CA ASP A 229 4.03 10.36 -7.40
C ASP A 229 3.52 10.80 -8.78
N GLU A 230 3.44 9.89 -9.73
CA GLU A 230 2.89 10.16 -11.06
C GLU A 230 1.39 10.44 -10.97
N PHE A 231 0.66 9.61 -10.23
CA PHE A 231 -0.77 9.79 -10.01
C PHE A 231 -1.08 11.13 -9.33
N ASP A 232 -0.35 11.47 -8.26
CA ASP A 232 -0.55 12.73 -7.52
C ASP A 232 -0.28 13.94 -8.41
N ARG A 233 0.77 13.89 -9.23
CA ARG A 233 1.13 14.95 -10.16
C ARG A 233 0.08 15.16 -11.27
N THR A 234 -0.48 14.08 -11.80
CA THR A 234 -1.48 14.13 -12.87
C THR A 234 -2.88 14.48 -12.38
N ASN A 235 -3.16 14.28 -11.09
CA ASN A 235 -4.46 14.54 -10.45
C ASN A 235 -4.37 15.68 -9.40
N SER A 236 -3.70 16.78 -9.75
CA SER A 236 -3.46 17.93 -8.88
C SER A 236 -4.24 19.20 -9.31
N ALA A 237 -5.35 19.04 -10.04
CA ALA A 237 -6.16 20.18 -10.48
C ALA A 237 -6.61 21.01 -9.26
N PRO A 238 -6.52 22.36 -9.29
CA PRO A 238 -6.89 23.21 -8.14
C PRO A 238 -8.34 23.05 -7.69
N ALA A 239 -9.23 22.65 -8.59
CA ALA A 239 -10.64 22.40 -8.28
C ALA A 239 -10.89 21.02 -7.64
N ASP A 240 -9.91 20.11 -7.62
CA ASP A 240 -10.03 18.81 -6.97
C ASP A 240 -9.91 18.98 -5.43
N PRO A 241 -10.94 18.62 -4.65
CA PRO A 241 -10.87 18.64 -3.19
C PRO A 241 -9.72 17.82 -2.59
N LEU A 242 -9.20 16.85 -3.33
CA LEU A 242 -8.08 16.00 -2.94
C LEU A 242 -6.72 16.49 -3.49
N SER A 243 -6.68 17.63 -4.16
CA SER A 243 -5.43 18.22 -4.66
C SER A 243 -4.41 18.39 -3.52
N GLY A 244 -3.20 17.89 -3.72
CA GLY A 244 -2.13 17.91 -2.72
C GLY A 244 -2.26 16.88 -1.59
N VAL A 245 -3.29 16.01 -1.60
CA VAL A 245 -3.32 14.82 -0.74
C VAL A 245 -2.54 13.70 -1.43
N SER A 246 -1.57 13.11 -0.74
CA SER A 246 -0.75 12.05 -1.33
C SER A 246 -1.50 10.72 -1.42
N SER A 247 -1.35 10.05 -2.56
CA SER A 247 -1.78 8.66 -2.76
C SER A 247 -0.73 7.62 -2.35
N ARG A 248 0.44 8.05 -1.83
CA ARG A 248 1.48 7.14 -1.37
C ARG A 248 0.96 6.26 -0.25
N PRO A 249 0.96 4.93 -0.39
CA PRO A 249 0.67 4.04 0.74
C PRO A 249 1.81 4.07 1.76
N ASP A 250 1.51 3.93 3.05
CA ASP A 250 2.54 3.86 4.10
C ASP A 250 3.09 2.44 4.28
N PHE A 251 2.37 1.46 3.75
CA PHE A 251 2.78 0.07 3.58
C PHE A 251 1.96 -0.60 2.48
N VAL A 252 2.47 -1.71 1.92
CA VAL A 252 1.71 -2.55 0.99
C VAL A 252 1.73 -4.02 1.40
N GLY A 253 0.59 -4.69 1.25
CA GLY A 253 0.45 -6.14 1.30
C GLY A 253 0.27 -6.70 -0.11
N ILE A 254 1.03 -7.75 -0.45
CA ILE A 254 1.02 -8.37 -1.78
C ILE A 254 0.84 -9.86 -1.58
N ILE A 255 -0.41 -10.31 -1.69
CA ILE A 255 -0.83 -11.65 -1.31
C ILE A 255 -1.11 -12.46 -2.58
N TYR A 256 -0.36 -13.55 -2.79
CA TYR A 256 -0.38 -14.40 -3.99
C TYR A 256 -0.62 -13.60 -5.28
N PRO A 257 0.31 -12.68 -5.61
CA PRO A 257 0.08 -11.64 -6.61
C PRO A 257 -0.12 -12.20 -8.02
N GLY A 258 -1.04 -11.60 -8.77
CA GLY A 258 -1.00 -11.61 -10.22
C GLY A 258 0.27 -10.90 -10.74
N PRO A 259 0.39 -10.67 -12.07
CA PRO A 259 1.58 -10.03 -12.63
C PRO A 259 1.89 -8.68 -12.00
N THR A 260 3.03 -8.58 -11.33
CA THR A 260 3.53 -7.32 -10.75
C THR A 260 4.19 -6.43 -11.82
N PRO A 261 4.52 -5.16 -11.53
CA PRO A 261 5.23 -4.30 -12.49
C PRO A 261 6.60 -4.83 -12.96
N PHE A 262 7.17 -5.80 -12.25
CA PHE A 262 8.52 -6.33 -12.51
C PHE A 262 8.56 -7.67 -13.23
N VAL A 263 7.42 -8.17 -13.68
CA VAL A 263 7.34 -9.47 -14.36
C VAL A 263 8.17 -9.49 -15.64
N ARG A 264 8.76 -10.65 -15.92
CA ARG A 264 9.56 -10.90 -17.13
C ARG A 264 10.73 -9.93 -17.31
N GLY A 265 11.34 -9.49 -16.21
CA GLY A 265 12.49 -8.58 -16.24
C GLY A 265 12.14 -7.14 -16.55
N ALA A 266 10.87 -6.74 -16.51
CA ALA A 266 10.50 -5.33 -16.55
C ALA A 266 11.12 -4.61 -15.34
N SER A 267 11.63 -3.40 -15.55
CA SER A 267 12.32 -2.64 -14.51
C SER A 267 11.82 -1.19 -14.50
N PRO A 268 10.56 -0.96 -14.11
CA PRO A 268 10.07 0.41 -13.93
C PRO A 268 10.87 1.10 -12.81
N PRO A 269 11.00 2.44 -12.82
CA PRO A 269 11.68 3.16 -11.76
C PRO A 269 10.95 2.98 -10.43
N ILE A 270 11.72 2.71 -9.38
CA ILE A 270 11.22 2.59 -8.01
C ILE A 270 11.55 3.90 -7.28
N PRO A 271 10.55 4.64 -6.78
CA PRO A 271 10.79 5.83 -5.97
C PRO A 271 11.57 5.46 -4.70
N ARG A 272 12.52 6.31 -4.31
CA ARG A 272 13.29 6.06 -3.07
C ARG A 272 12.43 6.04 -1.81
N ASN A 273 11.31 6.72 -1.83
CA ASN A 273 10.29 6.71 -0.77
C ASN A 273 9.20 5.65 -0.98
N ALA A 274 9.44 4.62 -1.81
CA ALA A 274 8.52 3.50 -1.91
C ALA A 274 8.26 2.88 -0.52
N PRO A 275 7.03 2.42 -0.24
CA PRO A 275 6.67 1.91 1.09
C PRO A 275 7.30 0.55 1.39
N PRO A 276 7.41 0.18 2.69
CA PRO A 276 7.68 -1.20 3.07
C PRO A 276 6.61 -2.15 2.52
N ALA A 277 7.00 -3.40 2.22
CA ALA A 277 6.12 -4.38 1.60
C ALA A 277 6.14 -5.72 2.34
N PHE A 278 4.97 -6.28 2.60
CA PHE A 278 4.77 -7.65 3.03
C PHE A 278 4.26 -8.49 1.87
N ILE A 279 4.97 -9.57 1.54
CA ILE A 279 4.68 -10.40 0.36
C ILE A 279 4.51 -11.84 0.80
N THR A 280 3.46 -12.52 0.33
CA THR A 280 3.27 -13.94 0.65
C THR A 280 2.51 -14.69 -0.44
N CYS A 281 2.85 -15.97 -0.60
CA CYS A 281 2.13 -16.91 -1.46
C CYS A 281 2.46 -18.36 -1.10
N ALA A 282 1.72 -19.29 -1.70
CA ALA A 282 2.10 -20.68 -1.73
C ALA A 282 3.21 -20.90 -2.79
N GLY A 283 4.07 -21.91 -2.56
CA GLY A 283 5.20 -22.21 -3.45
C GLY A 283 4.81 -23.15 -4.59
N ALA A 284 5.10 -24.45 -4.41
CA ALA A 284 4.96 -25.45 -5.47
C ALA A 284 3.53 -25.61 -6.00
N GLY A 285 2.51 -25.43 -5.16
CA GLY A 285 1.11 -25.49 -5.53
C GLY A 285 0.58 -24.23 -6.22
N ASP A 286 1.34 -23.12 -6.19
CA ASP A 286 0.99 -21.83 -6.81
C ASP A 286 2.21 -21.16 -7.45
N ARG A 287 2.92 -21.94 -8.24
CA ARG A 287 4.27 -21.63 -8.74
C ARG A 287 4.36 -20.31 -9.49
N VAL A 288 3.37 -19.98 -10.32
CA VAL A 288 3.42 -18.77 -11.14
C VAL A 288 3.34 -17.51 -10.28
N HIS A 289 2.46 -17.49 -9.28
CA HIS A 289 2.34 -16.36 -8.36
C HIS A 289 3.56 -16.25 -7.44
N ALA A 290 4.18 -17.37 -7.06
CA ALA A 290 5.43 -17.38 -6.31
C ALA A 290 6.60 -16.76 -7.10
N ILE A 291 6.67 -16.99 -8.42
CA ILE A 291 7.67 -16.35 -9.29
C ILE A 291 7.44 -14.84 -9.35
N TRP A 292 6.22 -14.38 -9.57
CA TRP A 292 5.90 -12.96 -9.62
C TRP A 292 6.12 -12.25 -8.27
N ALA A 293 5.82 -12.92 -7.16
CA ALA A 293 6.14 -12.44 -5.82
C ALA A 293 7.66 -12.23 -5.63
N ASN A 294 8.45 -13.21 -6.07
CA ASN A 294 9.90 -13.15 -5.97
C ASN A 294 10.51 -12.06 -6.86
N GLU A 295 10.00 -11.85 -8.08
CA GLU A 295 10.44 -10.76 -8.95
C GLU A 295 10.21 -9.38 -8.31
N TYR A 296 9.04 -9.18 -7.69
CA TYR A 296 8.74 -7.95 -6.94
C TYR A 296 9.68 -7.78 -5.75
N PHE A 297 9.85 -8.82 -4.94
CA PHE A 297 10.72 -8.78 -3.76
C PHE A 297 12.16 -8.44 -4.15
N ALA A 298 12.70 -9.11 -5.17
CA ALA A 298 14.05 -8.88 -5.66
C ALA A 298 14.26 -7.43 -6.15
N ALA A 299 13.29 -6.88 -6.89
CA ALA A 299 13.35 -5.51 -7.38
C ALA A 299 13.37 -4.48 -6.23
N MET A 300 12.52 -4.64 -5.23
CA MET A 300 12.47 -3.75 -4.07
C MET A 300 13.75 -3.83 -3.23
N LEU A 301 14.31 -5.03 -3.03
CA LEU A 301 15.59 -5.20 -2.35
C LEU A 301 16.75 -4.56 -3.11
N GLN A 302 16.80 -4.73 -4.44
CA GLN A 302 17.84 -4.11 -5.27
C GLN A 302 17.77 -2.57 -5.23
N ALA A 303 16.57 -2.02 -5.11
CA ALA A 303 16.36 -0.59 -4.91
C ALA A 303 16.72 -0.11 -3.49
N GLY A 304 17.03 -1.03 -2.57
CA GLY A 304 17.37 -0.74 -1.19
C GLY A 304 16.19 -0.32 -0.31
N ILE A 305 14.95 -0.60 -0.75
CA ILE A 305 13.76 -0.23 0.03
C ILE A 305 13.77 -0.97 1.38
N PRO A 306 13.69 -0.27 2.51
CA PRO A 306 13.70 -0.89 3.82
C PRO A 306 12.42 -1.68 4.12
N ASN A 307 12.54 -2.70 4.97
CA ASN A 307 11.40 -3.46 5.50
C ASN A 307 10.56 -4.22 4.48
N VAL A 308 11.19 -4.71 3.43
CA VAL A 308 10.56 -5.64 2.50
C VAL A 308 10.69 -7.06 3.04
N GLU A 309 9.56 -7.70 3.33
CA GLU A 309 9.51 -9.05 3.90
C GLU A 309 8.71 -9.99 2.99
N MET A 310 9.20 -11.21 2.75
CA MET A 310 8.53 -12.19 1.91
C MET A 310 8.49 -13.57 2.57
N HIS A 311 7.33 -14.23 2.47
CA HIS A 311 7.10 -15.60 2.90
C HIS A 311 6.50 -16.43 1.77
N ILE A 312 7.21 -17.49 1.36
CA ILE A 312 6.71 -18.49 0.40
C ILE A 312 6.53 -19.80 1.15
N TYR A 313 5.28 -20.21 1.31
CA TYR A 313 4.93 -21.46 1.99
C TYR A 313 5.05 -22.64 1.04
N GLY A 314 5.76 -23.69 1.44
CA GLY A 314 5.96 -24.88 0.61
C GLY A 314 4.66 -25.63 0.31
N ASN A 315 3.66 -25.51 1.18
CA ASN A 315 2.34 -26.13 1.03
C ASN A 315 1.24 -25.07 0.81
N GLY A 316 0.24 -25.38 0.01
CA GLY A 316 -0.87 -24.52 -0.34
C GLY A 316 -1.04 -24.40 -1.87
N ARG A 317 -2.15 -23.79 -2.28
CA ARG A 317 -2.50 -23.52 -3.68
C ARG A 317 -3.08 -22.12 -3.79
N HIS A 318 -3.31 -21.69 -5.02
CA HIS A 318 -4.03 -20.42 -5.25
C HIS A 318 -5.49 -20.56 -4.80
N PRO A 319 -6.06 -19.54 -4.10
CA PRO A 319 -7.48 -19.54 -3.74
C PRO A 319 -8.38 -19.73 -4.97
N GLY A 320 -9.41 -20.57 -4.82
CA GLY A 320 -10.29 -20.96 -5.90
C GLY A 320 -9.87 -22.24 -6.63
N ASP A 321 -8.62 -22.70 -6.47
CA ASP A 321 -8.19 -23.99 -6.98
C ASP A 321 -8.93 -25.14 -6.29
N THR A 322 -9.19 -26.20 -7.05
CA THR A 322 -9.77 -27.43 -6.50
C THR A 322 -8.67 -28.27 -5.82
N LEU A 323 -8.89 -28.67 -4.60
CA LEU A 323 -8.00 -29.53 -3.83
C LEU A 323 -8.25 -31.01 -4.19
N SER A 324 -7.36 -31.88 -3.76
CA SER A 324 -7.42 -33.34 -4.05
C SER A 324 -8.68 -34.04 -3.49
N ASP A 325 -9.30 -33.46 -2.46
CA ASP A 325 -10.54 -33.92 -1.85
C ASP A 325 -11.80 -33.34 -2.50
N GLY A 326 -11.65 -32.55 -3.59
CA GLY A 326 -12.73 -31.89 -4.29
C GLY A 326 -13.19 -30.56 -3.67
N SER A 327 -12.66 -30.17 -2.51
CA SER A 327 -12.89 -28.85 -1.92
C SER A 327 -12.17 -27.75 -2.69
N ARG A 328 -12.52 -26.48 -2.41
CA ARG A 328 -11.83 -25.33 -2.98
C ARG A 328 -10.96 -24.64 -1.96
N MET A 329 -9.76 -24.26 -2.38
CA MET A 329 -8.86 -23.43 -1.61
C MET A 329 -9.49 -22.05 -1.33
N THR A 330 -9.38 -21.58 -0.10
CA THR A 330 -9.85 -20.24 0.29
C THR A 330 -8.70 -19.23 0.32
N SER A 331 -8.97 -17.99 0.67
CA SER A 331 -7.95 -16.92 0.78
C SER A 331 -6.98 -17.06 1.96
N GLY A 332 -7.08 -18.12 2.71
CA GLY A 332 -6.16 -18.45 3.80
C GLY A 332 -6.68 -18.13 5.19
N LEU A 333 -7.50 -17.10 5.40
CA LEU A 333 -8.00 -16.74 6.74
C LEU A 333 -8.89 -17.83 7.34
N THR A 334 -9.74 -18.43 6.54
CA THR A 334 -10.66 -19.51 6.93
C THR A 334 -10.18 -20.89 6.51
N ASP A 335 -9.13 -20.98 5.72
CA ASP A 335 -8.60 -22.20 5.17
C ASP A 335 -7.56 -22.83 6.10
N ARG A 336 -8.05 -23.59 7.05
CA ARG A 336 -7.21 -24.31 8.00
C ARG A 336 -6.69 -25.65 7.47
N ASN A 337 -7.19 -26.08 6.31
CA ASN A 337 -6.74 -27.32 5.68
C ASN A 337 -5.43 -27.13 4.90
N ALA A 338 -5.09 -25.92 4.51
CA ALA A 338 -3.87 -25.59 3.80
C ALA A 338 -2.81 -24.95 4.72
N ILE A 339 -2.73 -25.43 5.94
CA ILE A 339 -1.64 -25.05 6.87
C ILE A 339 -0.32 -25.59 6.30
N PRO A 340 0.77 -24.79 6.24
CA PRO A 340 0.97 -23.52 6.94
C PRO A 340 0.49 -22.25 6.19
N PHE A 341 0.14 -22.32 4.89
CA PHE A 341 -0.22 -21.12 4.13
C PHE A 341 -1.40 -20.36 4.79
N GLY A 342 -2.39 -21.05 5.34
CA GLY A 342 -3.52 -20.45 6.07
C GLY A 342 -3.14 -19.67 7.34
N THR A 343 -1.85 -19.47 7.63
CA THR A 343 -1.35 -18.74 8.82
C THR A 343 -0.61 -17.45 8.48
N TRP A 344 -0.50 -17.08 7.20
CA TRP A 344 0.29 -15.92 6.75
C TRP A 344 -0.16 -14.60 7.40
N GLN A 345 -1.45 -14.45 7.69
CA GLN A 345 -2.01 -13.24 8.30
C GLN A 345 -1.44 -12.95 9.70
N TYR A 346 -1.02 -13.97 10.44
CA TYR A 346 -0.37 -13.77 11.73
C TYR A 346 1.07 -13.25 11.57
N ARG A 347 1.78 -13.72 10.54
CA ARG A 347 3.10 -13.16 10.18
C ARG A 347 2.99 -11.70 9.72
N PHE A 348 1.93 -11.38 8.97
CA PHE A 348 1.64 -9.99 8.63
C PHE A 348 1.45 -9.12 9.89
N ILE A 349 0.69 -9.59 10.87
CA ILE A 349 0.49 -8.86 12.13
C ILE A 349 1.79 -8.69 12.92
N ASP A 350 2.67 -9.68 12.94
CA ASP A 350 3.99 -9.57 13.60
C ASP A 350 4.86 -8.52 12.91
N TRP A 351 4.96 -8.56 11.58
CA TRP A 351 5.65 -7.55 10.78
C TRP A 351 5.05 -6.15 10.97
N PHE A 352 3.73 -6.06 10.99
CA PHE A 352 2.99 -4.82 11.14
C PHE A 352 3.21 -4.19 12.54
N ARG A 353 3.29 -5.03 13.57
CA ARG A 353 3.62 -4.64 14.94
C ARG A 353 5.06 -4.17 15.06
N ASP A 354 6.02 -4.92 14.50
CA ASP A 354 7.45 -4.56 14.53
C ASP A 354 7.68 -3.20 13.88
N LEU A 355 7.00 -2.90 12.79
CA LEU A 355 7.09 -1.62 12.10
C LEU A 355 6.37 -0.46 12.81
N GLY A 356 5.66 -0.72 13.90
CA GLY A 356 5.02 0.31 14.73
C GLY A 356 3.62 0.72 14.28
N PHE A 357 2.99 0.04 13.31
CA PHE A 357 1.65 0.39 12.85
C PHE A 357 0.57 0.12 13.88
N LEU A 358 0.79 -0.82 14.82
CA LEU A 358 -0.15 -1.10 15.92
C LEU A 358 0.05 -0.20 17.16
N GLN A 359 0.91 0.79 17.11
CA GLN A 359 1.03 1.81 18.15
C GLN A 359 -0.16 2.78 18.10
N LYS A 360 -0.38 3.53 19.18
CA LYS A 360 -1.44 4.55 19.25
C LYS A 360 -1.31 5.58 18.14
N PRO A 361 -2.41 6.21 17.71
CA PRO A 361 -2.37 7.29 16.72
C PRO A 361 -1.41 8.42 17.14
N GLY A 362 -0.77 9.05 16.17
CA GLY A 362 0.18 10.16 16.38
C GLY A 362 1.58 9.75 16.84
N ILE A 363 1.84 8.46 17.06
CA ILE A 363 3.20 7.96 17.31
C ILE A 363 3.86 7.62 15.97
N GLU A 364 4.98 8.25 15.68
CA GLU A 364 5.75 7.99 14.47
C GLU A 364 6.19 6.53 14.40
N THR A 365 5.86 5.85 13.31
CA THR A 365 6.18 4.43 13.12
C THR A 365 7.68 4.20 12.92
N LYS A 366 8.17 2.99 13.26
CA LYS A 366 9.53 2.56 12.91
C LYS A 366 9.73 2.62 11.38
N ALA A 367 8.71 2.19 10.61
CA ALA A 367 8.74 2.28 9.15
C ALA A 367 9.01 3.71 8.63
N SER A 368 8.32 4.71 9.20
CA SER A 368 8.54 6.12 8.83
C SER A 368 9.95 6.60 9.15
N LYS A 369 10.46 6.27 10.34
CA LYS A 369 11.83 6.62 10.75
C LYS A 369 12.88 6.02 9.84
N GLU A 370 12.72 4.76 9.47
CA GLU A 370 13.70 4.04 8.66
C GLU A 370 13.68 4.50 7.20
N ILE A 371 12.50 4.81 6.63
CA ILE A 371 12.46 5.41 5.29
C ILE A 371 13.07 6.82 5.28
N THR A 372 12.83 7.62 6.32
CA THR A 372 13.44 8.94 6.48
C THR A 372 14.97 8.84 6.57
N ALA A 373 15.47 7.89 7.36
CA ALA A 373 16.90 7.62 7.47
C ALA A 373 17.50 7.13 6.14
N PHE A 374 16.79 6.30 5.39
CA PHE A 374 17.20 5.85 4.07
C PHE A 374 17.26 7.02 3.06
N LEU A 375 16.28 7.90 3.07
CA LEU A 375 16.24 9.07 2.18
C LEU A 375 17.34 10.09 2.48
N SER A 376 17.82 10.16 3.72
CA SER A 376 18.93 11.05 4.09
C SER A 376 20.30 10.58 3.57
N GLN A 377 20.41 9.33 3.15
CA GLN A 377 21.61 8.79 2.55
C GLN A 377 21.74 9.21 1.08
N PRO A 378 22.95 9.46 0.55
CA PRO A 378 23.13 9.76 -0.86
C PRO A 378 22.67 8.57 -1.71
N PRO A 379 22.12 8.79 -2.93
CA PRO A 379 21.75 7.72 -3.83
C PRO A 379 22.92 6.78 -4.10
N PRO A 380 22.66 5.48 -4.27
CA PRO A 380 23.69 4.53 -4.68
C PRO A 380 24.37 5.02 -5.97
N GLY A 381 25.71 5.09 -5.98
CA GLY A 381 26.49 5.56 -7.13
C GLY A 381 26.77 7.08 -7.20
N SER A 382 26.25 7.91 -6.28
CA SER A 382 26.55 9.34 -6.23
C SER A 382 27.88 9.69 -5.53
N GLY A 383 28.61 8.69 -5.01
CA GLY A 383 29.94 8.89 -4.44
C GLY A 383 30.94 9.27 -5.52
N ARG A 384 31.46 10.51 -5.48
CA ARG A 384 32.63 10.95 -6.25
C ARG A 384 33.74 9.92 -6.07
N GLY A 385 34.33 9.49 -7.18
CA GLY A 385 35.50 8.63 -7.22
C GLY A 385 36.66 9.19 -6.36
N GLY A 386 36.68 8.75 -5.13
CA GLY A 386 37.85 8.84 -4.25
C GLY A 386 38.64 7.56 -4.45
N GLY A 387 39.76 7.65 -5.17
CA GLY A 387 40.66 6.55 -5.42
C GLY A 387 41.12 5.92 -4.11
N GLY A 388 40.70 4.69 -3.93
CA GLY A 388 41.15 3.76 -2.90
C GLY A 388 41.30 2.40 -3.52
N ASN A 389 42.50 2.13 -4.02
CA ASN A 389 42.98 0.86 -4.51
C ASN A 389 42.78 -0.22 -3.40
N ARG A 390 41.67 -0.94 -3.40
CA ARG A 390 41.54 -2.21 -2.64
C ARG A 390 41.67 -3.34 -3.61
N GLY A 391 42.76 -4.10 -3.45
CA GLY A 391 43.21 -5.17 -4.28
C GLY A 391 42.04 -6.14 -4.59
N ALA A 392 41.87 -6.40 -5.87
CA ALA A 392 41.04 -7.45 -6.39
C ALA A 392 41.59 -8.79 -5.93
N THR A 393 40.93 -9.43 -4.98
CA THR A 393 41.07 -10.88 -4.79
C THR A 393 40.26 -11.55 -5.88
N ASN A 394 40.99 -12.08 -6.85
CA ASN A 394 40.50 -12.87 -7.94
C ASN A 394 39.86 -14.17 -7.38
N SER A 395 38.57 -14.26 -7.24
CA SER A 395 37.86 -15.51 -7.09
C SER A 395 37.49 -16.00 -8.49
N GLN A 396 38.29 -16.91 -9.02
CA GLN A 396 37.99 -17.66 -10.23
C GLN A 396 36.65 -18.39 -10.06
N ALA A 397 35.66 -18.00 -10.88
CA ALA A 397 34.44 -18.76 -11.06
C ALA A 397 34.80 -20.05 -11.82
N ASN A 398 34.62 -21.20 -11.19
CA ASN A 398 34.66 -22.48 -11.85
C ASN A 398 33.52 -22.59 -12.88
N PRO A 399 33.77 -22.99 -14.13
CA PRO A 399 32.71 -23.25 -15.08
C PRO A 399 31.94 -24.50 -14.66
N VAL A 400 30.63 -24.34 -14.46
CA VAL A 400 29.70 -25.46 -14.24
C VAL A 400 29.71 -26.34 -15.49
N GLY A 401 30.08 -27.61 -15.32
CA GLY A 401 30.19 -28.58 -16.37
C GLY A 401 28.90 -28.80 -17.16
N ALA A 402 29.08 -29.00 -18.46
CA ALA A 402 28.02 -29.30 -19.41
C ALA A 402 27.23 -30.55 -19.00
N ALA A 403 25.90 -30.46 -19.07
CA ALA A 403 25.00 -31.59 -18.87
C ALA A 403 25.24 -32.71 -19.90
N PRO A 404 25.18 -34.00 -19.52
CA PRO A 404 25.33 -35.12 -20.47
C PRO A 404 24.12 -35.18 -21.41
N LYS A 405 24.39 -35.36 -22.70
CA LYS A 405 23.41 -35.63 -23.75
C LYS A 405 22.60 -36.88 -23.42
N ALA A 406 21.28 -36.75 -23.46
CA ALA A 406 20.36 -37.88 -23.35
C ALA A 406 20.58 -38.86 -24.52
N ALA A 407 20.76 -40.14 -24.19
CA ALA A 407 20.82 -41.23 -25.16
C ALA A 407 19.41 -41.55 -25.68
N THR A 408 19.29 -41.68 -26.98
CA THR A 408 18.10 -42.11 -27.69
C THR A 408 17.80 -43.59 -27.39
N PRO A 409 16.57 -43.99 -27.03
CA PRO A 409 16.24 -45.41 -26.94
C PRO A 409 16.01 -46.00 -28.31
N ALA A 410 16.68 -47.14 -28.59
CA ALA A 410 16.39 -47.97 -29.75
C ALA A 410 15.07 -48.74 -29.54
N ASN A 411 14.27 -48.76 -30.59
CA ASN A 411 13.09 -49.61 -30.73
C ASN A 411 13.48 -51.07 -30.96
N PRO A 412 12.70 -52.03 -30.52
CA PRO A 412 11.82 -52.75 -31.41
C PRO A 412 10.35 -52.58 -31.12
#